data_13a33a54c141a307aabfed7b4123f1a1
#
_entry.id   13a33a54c141a307aabfed7b4123f1a1
#
_cell.length_a   1.000
_cell.length_b   1.000
_cell.length_c   1.000
_cell.angle_alpha   90.00
_cell.angle_beta   90.00
_cell.angle_gamma   90.00
#
_symmetry.space_group_name_H-M   'P 1'
#
loop_
_entity.id
_entity.type
_entity.pdbx_description
1 polymer ?
#
loop_
_entity_poly.entity_id
_entity_poly.type
_entity_poly.pdbx_seq_one_letter_code
_entity_poly.pdbx_strand_id
1 'polypeptide(L)'
;MVSKKLMGVWAFLDVALLAGGAFALAMSIVWRAPDVLRHMTLSDSDLTAGMAVGISMIITFFVSLGAIVQKNHVTIGLVILNYCLVAEGVIVLVIGTILWYFSLQERANFHELWAELTPDTRLQLQDQFSCCGYFNGTDLQESNFCVSSITSVGDNIIMNVFTTVYGFMAIVICLLLATICVIKKRNETERFKKIDAKRGGKGFV
;
A
#
# COMPACT_ATOMS: atom_id res chain seq x y z
N MET A 1 -12.94 22.53 -21.63
CA MET A 1 -12.93 21.06 -21.55
C MET A 1 -11.63 20.57 -20.93
N VAL A 2 -11.69 19.55 -20.09
CA VAL A 2 -10.47 18.91 -19.55
C VAL A 2 -9.76 18.21 -20.72
N SER A 3 -8.44 18.30 -20.78
CA SER A 3 -7.63 17.68 -21.84
C SER A 3 -7.84 16.15 -21.85
N LYS A 4 -8.04 15.55 -23.02
CA LYS A 4 -8.18 14.10 -23.18
C LYS A 4 -6.96 13.34 -22.64
N LYS A 5 -5.75 13.94 -22.72
CA LYS A 5 -4.51 13.37 -22.16
C LYS A 5 -4.57 13.30 -20.64
N LEU A 6 -5.03 14.37 -19.96
CA LEU A 6 -5.14 14.40 -18.51
C LEU A 6 -6.16 13.36 -17.99
N MET A 7 -7.27 13.22 -18.71
CA MET A 7 -8.27 12.20 -18.39
C MET A 7 -7.75 10.77 -18.60
N GLY A 8 -6.91 10.55 -19.62
CA GLY A 8 -6.27 9.26 -19.86
C GLY A 8 -5.29 8.88 -18.75
N VAL A 9 -4.44 9.83 -18.32
CA VAL A 9 -3.52 9.61 -17.20
C VAL A 9 -4.26 9.35 -15.89
N TRP A 10 -5.32 10.11 -15.63
CA TRP A 10 -6.15 9.92 -14.45
C TRP A 10 -6.82 8.53 -14.44
N ALA A 11 -7.42 8.11 -15.56
CA ALA A 11 -8.04 6.79 -15.69
C ALA A 11 -7.01 5.64 -15.52
N PHE A 12 -5.82 5.81 -16.07
CA PHE A 12 -4.74 4.84 -15.90
C PHE A 12 -4.33 4.68 -14.41
N LEU A 13 -4.16 5.79 -13.70
CA LEU A 13 -3.83 5.77 -12.28
C LEU A 13 -4.96 5.17 -11.43
N ASP A 14 -6.20 5.41 -11.81
CA ASP A 14 -7.38 4.87 -11.15
C ASP A 14 -7.45 3.33 -11.30
N VAL A 15 -7.19 2.82 -12.51
CA VAL A 15 -7.07 1.38 -12.75
C VAL A 15 -5.88 0.78 -11.99
N ALA A 16 -4.75 1.50 -11.90
CA ALA A 16 -3.60 1.07 -11.12
C ALA A 16 -3.92 1.00 -9.61
N LEU A 17 -4.75 1.92 -9.09
CA LEU A 17 -5.25 1.89 -7.72
C LEU A 17 -6.10 0.64 -7.46
N LEU A 18 -7.02 0.29 -8.37
CA LEU A 18 -7.83 -0.93 -8.28
C LEU A 18 -6.94 -2.18 -8.29
N ALA A 19 -6.01 -2.25 -9.24
CA ALA A 19 -5.08 -3.39 -9.35
C ALA A 19 -4.22 -3.54 -8.09
N GLY A 20 -3.71 -2.43 -7.53
CA GLY A 20 -2.96 -2.40 -6.29
C GLY A 20 -3.80 -2.88 -5.09
N GLY A 21 -5.03 -2.41 -4.98
CA GLY A 21 -5.96 -2.84 -3.93
C GLY A 21 -6.29 -4.34 -4.01
N ALA A 22 -6.57 -4.84 -5.22
CA ALA A 22 -6.81 -6.27 -5.44
C ALA A 22 -5.58 -7.12 -5.13
N PHE A 23 -4.38 -6.65 -5.50
CA PHE A 23 -3.12 -7.31 -5.19
C PHE A 23 -2.86 -7.36 -3.67
N ALA A 24 -3.01 -6.24 -2.96
CA ALA A 24 -2.85 -6.18 -1.51
C ALA A 24 -3.81 -7.14 -0.79
N LEU A 25 -5.08 -7.17 -1.21
CA LEU A 25 -6.08 -8.07 -0.67
C LEU A 25 -5.72 -9.54 -0.91
N ALA A 26 -5.36 -9.89 -2.14
CA ALA A 26 -4.99 -11.25 -2.51
C ALA A 26 -3.76 -11.73 -1.72
N MET A 27 -2.72 -10.92 -1.63
CA MET A 27 -1.50 -11.26 -0.87
C MET A 27 -1.77 -11.40 0.62
N SER A 28 -2.60 -10.54 1.20
CA SER A 28 -2.99 -10.63 2.62
C SER A 28 -3.75 -11.93 2.94
N ILE A 29 -4.51 -12.47 1.98
CA ILE A 29 -5.23 -13.74 2.15
C ILE A 29 -4.27 -14.93 1.94
N VAL A 30 -3.49 -14.91 0.87
CA VAL A 30 -2.56 -16.00 0.52
C VAL A 30 -1.48 -16.19 1.59
N TRP A 31 -1.00 -15.10 2.17
CA TRP A 31 0.05 -15.15 3.19
C TRP A 31 -0.43 -15.57 4.58
N ARG A 32 -1.73 -15.73 4.79
CA ARG A 32 -2.29 -16.38 5.98
C ARG A 32 -2.15 -17.90 5.98
N ALA A 33 -1.69 -18.51 4.87
CA ALA A 33 -1.37 -19.93 4.86
C ALA A 33 -0.29 -20.24 5.92
N PRO A 34 -0.39 -21.37 6.63
CA PRO A 34 0.52 -21.71 7.73
C PRO A 34 1.95 -21.90 7.21
N ASP A 35 2.79 -20.95 7.48
CA ASP A 35 4.22 -20.95 7.18
C ASP A 35 4.92 -20.22 8.33
N VAL A 36 5.72 -20.97 9.09
CA VAL A 36 6.33 -20.48 10.34
C VAL A 36 7.19 -19.24 10.12
N LEU A 37 8.02 -19.26 9.08
CA LEU A 37 8.93 -18.16 8.81
C LEU A 37 8.18 -16.89 8.40
N ARG A 38 7.11 -17.03 7.63
CA ARG A 38 6.28 -15.92 7.22
C ARG A 38 5.54 -15.29 8.39
N HIS A 39 5.03 -16.10 9.31
CA HIS A 39 4.39 -15.61 10.54
C HIS A 39 5.37 -14.93 11.50
N MET A 40 6.65 -15.31 11.48
CA MET A 40 7.70 -14.59 12.21
C MET A 40 7.97 -13.21 11.60
N THR A 41 7.88 -13.08 10.28
CA THR A 41 8.18 -11.83 9.57
C THR A 41 7.00 -10.87 9.53
N LEU A 42 5.78 -11.41 9.33
CA LEU A 42 4.54 -10.65 9.21
C LEU A 42 3.52 -11.22 10.20
N SER A 43 3.14 -10.40 11.18
CA SER A 43 2.11 -10.79 12.15
C SER A 43 0.71 -10.83 11.52
N ASP A 44 -0.22 -11.50 12.16
CA ASP A 44 -1.64 -11.52 11.74
C ASP A 44 -2.25 -10.11 11.73
N SER A 45 -1.78 -9.21 12.57
CA SER A 45 -2.17 -7.80 12.56
C SER A 45 -1.69 -7.07 11.31
N ASP A 46 -0.46 -7.34 10.83
CA ASP A 46 0.08 -6.74 9.61
C ASP A 46 -0.67 -7.22 8.37
N LEU A 47 -1.01 -8.51 8.32
CA LEU A 47 -1.84 -9.07 7.25
C LEU A 47 -3.26 -8.49 7.27
N THR A 48 -3.82 -8.25 8.46
CA THR A 48 -5.14 -7.61 8.60
C THR A 48 -5.08 -6.14 8.18
N ALA A 49 -4.01 -5.42 8.51
CA ALA A 49 -3.77 -4.06 8.04
C ALA A 49 -3.64 -4.00 6.51
N GLY A 50 -2.89 -4.94 5.92
CA GLY A 50 -2.78 -5.07 4.46
C GLY A 50 -4.13 -5.33 3.77
N MET A 51 -4.97 -6.18 4.38
CA MET A 51 -6.33 -6.43 3.88
C MET A 51 -7.20 -5.17 3.97
N ALA A 52 -7.13 -4.42 5.07
CA ALA A 52 -7.87 -3.17 5.23
C ALA A 52 -7.45 -2.12 4.19
N VAL A 53 -6.14 -1.98 3.91
CA VAL A 53 -5.63 -1.12 2.83
C VAL A 53 -6.17 -1.57 1.46
N GLY A 54 -6.13 -2.86 1.16
CA GLY A 54 -6.65 -3.38 -0.11
C GLY A 54 -8.13 -3.05 -0.31
N ILE A 55 -8.95 -3.21 0.73
CA ILE A 55 -10.38 -2.88 0.72
C ILE A 55 -10.59 -1.37 0.56
N SER A 56 -9.83 -0.53 1.29
CA SER A 56 -9.98 0.94 1.21
C SER A 56 -9.60 1.46 -0.17
N MET A 57 -8.55 0.94 -0.80
CA MET A 57 -8.17 1.29 -2.18
C MET A 57 -9.27 0.93 -3.19
N ILE A 58 -9.91 -0.24 -3.05
CA ILE A 58 -11.04 -0.66 -3.91
C ILE A 58 -12.25 0.27 -3.71
N ILE A 59 -12.58 0.62 -2.47
CA ILE A 59 -13.67 1.58 -2.18
C ILE A 59 -13.34 2.95 -2.79
N THR A 60 -12.12 3.44 -2.64
CA THR A 60 -11.66 4.71 -3.23
C THR A 60 -11.78 4.71 -4.75
N PHE A 61 -11.49 3.59 -5.41
CA PHE A 61 -11.72 3.42 -6.85
C PHE A 61 -13.20 3.61 -7.21
N PHE A 62 -14.14 3.01 -6.48
CA PHE A 62 -15.58 3.20 -6.76
C PHE A 62 -16.05 4.64 -6.51
N VAL A 63 -15.51 5.30 -5.46
CA VAL A 63 -15.75 6.72 -5.23
C VAL A 63 -15.25 7.56 -6.41
N SER A 64 -14.09 7.21 -6.97
CA SER A 64 -13.48 7.83 -8.13
C SER A 64 -14.35 7.70 -9.36
N LEU A 65 -14.88 6.50 -9.66
CA LEU A 65 -15.85 6.31 -10.75
C LEU A 65 -17.10 7.19 -10.58
N GLY A 66 -17.65 7.26 -9.35
CA GLY A 66 -18.78 8.12 -9.03
C GLY A 66 -18.47 9.61 -9.25
N ALA A 67 -17.26 10.05 -8.92
CA ALA A 67 -16.83 11.43 -9.09
C ALA A 67 -16.70 11.85 -10.57
N ILE A 68 -16.31 10.92 -11.44
CA ILE A 68 -16.11 11.23 -12.86
C ILE A 68 -17.42 11.28 -13.66
N VAL A 69 -18.39 10.45 -13.27
CA VAL A 69 -19.72 10.40 -13.91
C VAL A 69 -20.53 11.68 -13.63
N GLN A 70 -20.18 12.43 -12.58
CA GLN A 70 -20.85 13.69 -12.28
C GLN A 70 -20.69 14.72 -13.41
N LYS A 71 -21.76 15.51 -13.64
CA LYS A 71 -21.75 16.57 -14.64
C LYS A 71 -20.59 17.54 -14.43
N ASN A 72 -20.04 18.07 -15.53
CA ASN A 72 -18.83 18.92 -15.52
C ASN A 72 -18.87 20.16 -14.60
N HIS A 73 -20.05 20.60 -14.17
CA HIS A 73 -20.20 21.75 -13.27
C HIS A 73 -20.26 21.36 -11.77
N VAL A 74 -20.28 20.05 -11.46
CA VAL A 74 -20.29 19.56 -10.08
C VAL A 74 -18.93 19.03 -9.74
N THR A 75 -18.25 19.67 -8.78
CA THR A 75 -16.88 19.26 -8.34
C THR A 75 -16.88 18.54 -7.01
N ILE A 76 -18.05 18.40 -6.35
CA ILE A 76 -18.16 17.88 -5.00
C ILE A 76 -17.62 16.45 -4.89
N GLY A 77 -17.90 15.59 -5.87
CA GLY A 77 -17.40 14.22 -5.90
C GLY A 77 -15.87 14.15 -6.00
N LEU A 78 -15.25 15.05 -6.78
CA LEU A 78 -13.77 15.12 -6.85
C LEU A 78 -13.16 15.65 -5.55
N VAL A 79 -13.85 16.53 -4.83
CA VAL A 79 -13.41 17.00 -3.52
C VAL A 79 -13.48 15.87 -2.49
N ILE A 80 -14.57 15.10 -2.47
CA ILE A 80 -14.70 13.91 -1.60
C ILE A 80 -13.59 12.90 -1.93
N LEU A 81 -13.37 12.60 -3.22
CA LEU A 81 -12.29 11.72 -3.66
C LEU A 81 -10.92 12.20 -3.13
N ASN A 82 -10.68 13.52 -3.17
CA ASN A 82 -9.43 14.09 -2.69
C ASN A 82 -9.21 13.82 -1.19
N TYR A 83 -10.25 13.94 -0.37
CA TYR A 83 -10.19 13.59 1.05
C TYR A 83 -9.98 12.09 1.27
N CYS A 84 -10.63 11.23 0.47
CA CYS A 84 -10.40 9.78 0.52
C CYS A 84 -8.94 9.44 0.21
N LEU A 85 -8.36 10.05 -0.84
CA LEU A 85 -6.96 9.83 -1.22
C LEU A 85 -5.97 10.33 -0.16
N VAL A 86 -6.27 11.45 0.51
CA VAL A 86 -5.44 11.93 1.63
C VAL A 86 -5.50 10.95 2.80
N ALA A 87 -6.68 10.48 3.16
CA ALA A 87 -6.85 9.49 4.23
C ALA A 87 -6.12 8.18 3.89
N GLU A 88 -6.25 7.70 2.66
CA GLU A 88 -5.53 6.53 2.15
C GLU A 88 -4.01 6.71 2.25
N GLY A 89 -3.50 7.86 1.81
CA GLY A 89 -2.08 8.19 1.90
C GLY A 89 -1.56 8.18 3.34
N VAL A 90 -2.34 8.68 4.30
CA VAL A 90 -1.98 8.63 5.73
C VAL A 90 -1.94 7.19 6.24
N ILE A 91 -2.93 6.36 5.89
CA ILE A 91 -2.98 4.95 6.31
C ILE A 91 -1.76 4.19 5.78
N VAL A 92 -1.48 4.33 4.48
CA VAL A 92 -0.31 3.68 3.84
C VAL A 92 1.01 4.18 4.44
N LEU A 93 1.12 5.48 4.75
CA LEU A 93 2.31 6.05 5.40
C LEU A 93 2.52 5.45 6.80
N VAL A 94 1.47 5.34 7.60
CA VAL A 94 1.56 4.77 8.96
C VAL A 94 2.03 3.32 8.90
N ILE A 95 1.43 2.51 8.03
CA ILE A 95 1.82 1.09 7.87
C ILE A 95 3.26 0.98 7.36
N GLY A 96 3.64 1.78 6.35
CA GLY A 96 5.01 1.81 5.85
C GLY A 96 6.04 2.21 6.93
N THR A 97 5.67 3.14 7.82
CA THR A 97 6.54 3.57 8.92
C THR A 97 6.71 2.47 9.97
N ILE A 98 5.66 1.72 10.30
CA ILE A 98 5.72 0.58 11.22
C ILE A 98 6.64 -0.50 10.67
N LEU A 99 6.49 -0.88 9.40
CA LEU A 99 7.35 -1.85 8.73
C LEU A 99 8.82 -1.38 8.67
N TRP A 100 9.04 -0.10 8.39
CA TRP A 100 10.37 0.48 8.41
C TRP A 100 11.01 0.42 9.80
N TYR A 101 10.25 0.78 10.84
CA TYR A 101 10.75 0.69 12.23
C TYR A 101 11.10 -0.74 12.61
N PHE A 102 10.27 -1.72 12.24
CA PHE A 102 10.56 -3.14 12.47
C PHE A 102 11.86 -3.58 11.79
N SER A 103 12.12 -3.14 10.57
CA SER A 103 13.35 -3.48 9.82
C SER A 103 14.63 -2.92 10.45
N LEU A 104 14.57 -1.84 11.22
CA LEU A 104 15.76 -1.27 11.88
C LEU A 104 16.33 -2.15 12.97
N GLN A 105 15.52 -2.97 13.62
CA GLN A 105 15.91 -3.83 14.74
C GLN A 105 15.62 -5.31 14.44
N GLU A 106 15.66 -5.70 13.20
CA GLU A 106 15.23 -6.99 12.71
C GLU A 106 15.83 -8.18 13.48
N ARG A 107 17.14 -8.18 13.73
CA ARG A 107 17.83 -9.26 14.47
C ARG A 107 17.33 -9.41 15.90
N ALA A 108 17.04 -8.29 16.57
CA ALA A 108 16.53 -8.29 17.93
C ALA A 108 15.07 -8.76 17.95
N ASN A 109 14.26 -8.26 17.03
CA ASN A 109 12.86 -8.63 16.90
C ASN A 109 12.70 -10.13 16.59
N PHE A 110 13.50 -10.68 15.67
CA PHE A 110 13.48 -12.11 15.39
C PHE A 110 14.01 -12.96 16.55
N HIS A 111 14.92 -12.43 17.38
CA HIS A 111 15.35 -13.13 18.59
C HIS A 111 14.23 -13.24 19.63
N GLU A 112 13.45 -12.18 19.84
CA GLU A 112 12.28 -12.23 20.72
C GLU A 112 11.24 -13.24 20.19
N LEU A 113 10.90 -13.15 18.92
CA LEU A 113 9.97 -14.07 18.27
C LEU A 113 10.45 -15.53 18.35
N TRP A 114 11.77 -15.76 18.15
CA TRP A 114 12.39 -17.08 18.33
C TRP A 114 12.19 -17.61 19.74
N ALA A 115 12.31 -16.75 20.75
CA ALA A 115 12.13 -17.15 22.15
C ALA A 115 10.69 -17.57 22.48
N GLU A 116 9.71 -17.03 21.77
CA GLU A 116 8.27 -17.36 21.92
C GLU A 116 7.86 -18.63 21.18
N LEU A 117 8.65 -19.10 20.19
CA LEU A 117 8.33 -20.30 19.43
C LEU A 117 8.34 -21.56 20.31
N THR A 118 7.43 -22.49 19.96
CA THR A 118 7.44 -23.83 20.58
C THR A 118 8.72 -24.61 20.22
N PRO A 119 9.16 -25.55 21.07
CA PRO A 119 10.34 -26.37 20.76
C PRO A 119 10.27 -27.09 19.42
N ASP A 120 9.11 -27.64 19.08
CA ASP A 120 8.90 -28.36 17.82
C ASP A 120 9.04 -27.42 16.59
N THR A 121 8.54 -26.19 16.70
CA THR A 121 8.65 -25.20 15.63
C THR A 121 10.11 -24.73 15.46
N ARG A 122 10.86 -24.58 16.54
CA ARG A 122 12.29 -24.26 16.47
C ARG A 122 13.07 -25.38 15.78
N LEU A 123 12.77 -26.65 16.09
CA LEU A 123 13.38 -27.79 15.42
C LEU A 123 13.08 -27.80 13.92
N GLN A 124 11.85 -27.55 13.52
CA GLN A 124 11.49 -27.45 12.10
C GLN A 124 12.27 -26.37 11.36
N LEU A 125 12.46 -25.19 11.98
CA LEU A 125 13.25 -24.11 11.40
C LEU A 125 14.74 -24.48 11.31
N GLN A 126 15.29 -25.12 12.33
CA GLN A 126 16.67 -25.59 12.35
C GLN A 126 16.92 -26.63 11.25
N ASP A 127 15.99 -27.57 11.06
CA ASP A 127 16.08 -28.57 10.00
C ASP A 127 15.96 -27.91 8.60
N GLN A 128 15.02 -26.96 8.45
CA GLN A 128 14.80 -26.28 7.17
C GLN A 128 16.02 -25.46 6.73
N PHE A 129 16.72 -24.82 7.66
CA PHE A 129 17.88 -23.96 7.39
C PHE A 129 19.23 -24.64 7.64
N SER A 130 19.24 -25.90 8.09
CA SER A 130 20.46 -26.64 8.48
C SER A 130 21.33 -25.79 9.42
N CYS A 131 20.72 -25.25 10.49
CA CYS A 131 21.36 -24.37 11.46
C CYS A 131 21.05 -24.81 12.88
N CYS A 132 21.77 -24.31 13.89
CA CYS A 132 21.60 -24.70 15.29
C CYS A 132 21.53 -23.49 16.22
N GLY A 133 20.39 -23.34 16.91
CA GLY A 133 20.14 -22.20 17.80
C GLY A 133 20.04 -20.86 17.09
N TYR A 134 19.62 -19.80 17.78
CA TYR A 134 19.53 -18.47 17.18
C TYR A 134 20.88 -17.75 17.18
N PHE A 135 21.43 -17.40 18.38
CA PHE A 135 22.75 -16.81 18.55
C PHE A 135 23.76 -17.79 19.19
N ASN A 136 23.28 -18.75 19.97
CA ASN A 136 24.11 -19.70 20.68
C ASN A 136 23.69 -21.11 20.32
N GLY A 137 24.61 -21.87 19.75
CA GLY A 137 24.42 -23.31 19.52
C GLY A 137 24.47 -24.06 20.84
N THR A 138 23.42 -24.82 21.14
CA THR A 138 23.39 -25.72 22.30
C THR A 138 23.91 -27.11 21.94
N ASP A 139 24.03 -27.43 20.65
CA ASP A 139 24.53 -28.71 20.17
C ASP A 139 25.78 -28.56 19.33
N LEU A 140 26.76 -29.36 19.68
CA LEU A 140 28.18 -29.30 19.31
C LEU A 140 28.52 -29.60 17.85
N GLN A 141 27.56 -29.69 16.92
CA GLN A 141 27.83 -30.27 15.61
C GLN A 141 27.67 -29.36 14.40
N GLU A 142 27.06 -28.17 14.50
CA GLU A 142 26.97 -27.25 13.37
C GLU A 142 27.49 -25.85 13.72
N SER A 143 28.38 -25.34 12.89
CA SER A 143 29.04 -24.04 13.05
C SER A 143 28.17 -22.85 12.63
N ASN A 144 26.94 -23.06 12.15
CA ASN A 144 26.07 -22.02 11.58
C ASN A 144 24.89 -21.75 12.49
N PHE A 145 24.82 -20.51 12.98
CA PHE A 145 23.64 -20.01 13.72
C PHE A 145 22.50 -19.69 12.77
N CYS A 146 21.25 -19.89 13.22
CA CYS A 146 20.05 -19.63 12.44
C CYS A 146 19.82 -18.14 12.14
N VAL A 147 20.44 -17.24 12.91
CA VAL A 147 20.25 -15.79 12.75
C VAL A 147 20.51 -15.31 11.33
N SER A 148 21.59 -15.73 10.68
CA SER A 148 21.93 -15.27 9.33
C SER A 148 20.95 -15.76 8.27
N SER A 149 20.49 -17.00 8.38
CA SER A 149 19.54 -17.60 7.44
C SER A 149 18.14 -17.01 7.60
N ILE A 150 17.67 -16.88 8.83
CA ILE A 150 16.35 -16.30 9.15
C ILE A 150 16.29 -14.83 8.74
N THR A 151 17.29 -14.02 9.13
CA THR A 151 17.31 -12.59 8.76
C THR A 151 17.42 -12.39 7.25
N SER A 152 18.21 -13.19 6.55
CA SER A 152 18.30 -13.06 5.07
C SER A 152 16.98 -13.30 4.35
N VAL A 153 16.17 -14.26 4.81
CA VAL A 153 14.85 -14.50 4.22
C VAL A 153 13.83 -13.47 4.71
N GLY A 154 13.89 -13.08 6.00
CA GLY A 154 13.08 -12.01 6.56
C GLY A 154 13.28 -10.69 5.84
N ASP A 155 14.53 -10.26 5.67
CA ASP A 155 14.92 -9.07 4.89
C ASP A 155 14.29 -9.06 3.50
N ASN A 156 14.36 -10.18 2.80
CA ASN A 156 13.80 -10.29 1.45
C ASN A 156 12.28 -10.12 1.44
N ILE A 157 11.57 -10.69 2.41
CA ILE A 157 10.11 -10.53 2.57
C ILE A 157 9.78 -9.08 2.91
N ILE A 158 10.44 -8.52 3.92
CA ILE A 158 10.22 -7.14 4.39
C ILE A 158 10.48 -6.14 3.27
N MET A 159 11.59 -6.28 2.52
CA MET A 159 11.92 -5.39 1.40
C MET A 159 10.88 -5.44 0.29
N ASN A 160 10.34 -6.62 -0.03
CA ASN A 160 9.28 -6.74 -1.04
C ASN A 160 7.98 -6.07 -0.56
N VAL A 161 7.59 -6.27 0.69
CA VAL A 161 6.40 -5.63 1.27
C VAL A 161 6.60 -4.11 1.35
N PHE A 162 7.74 -3.67 1.82
CA PHE A 162 8.10 -2.25 1.91
C PHE A 162 8.03 -1.57 0.55
N THR A 163 8.68 -2.15 -0.47
CA THR A 163 8.66 -1.62 -1.84
C THR A 163 7.23 -1.54 -2.40
N THR A 164 6.40 -2.54 -2.12
CA THR A 164 4.99 -2.57 -2.54
C THR A 164 4.18 -1.47 -1.86
N VAL A 165 4.33 -1.28 -0.55
CA VAL A 165 3.64 -0.24 0.23
C VAL A 165 4.01 1.17 -0.28
N TYR A 166 5.29 1.44 -0.52
CA TYR A 166 5.72 2.72 -1.08
C TYR A 166 5.31 2.88 -2.56
N GLY A 167 5.20 1.78 -3.31
CA GLY A 167 4.60 1.79 -4.65
C GLY A 167 3.14 2.24 -4.62
N PHE A 168 2.35 1.76 -3.67
CA PHE A 168 0.97 2.21 -3.47
C PHE A 168 0.91 3.69 -3.08
N MET A 169 1.80 4.14 -2.20
CA MET A 169 1.92 5.56 -1.84
C MET A 169 2.15 6.44 -3.07
N ALA A 170 3.05 6.03 -3.96
CA ALA A 170 3.31 6.77 -5.19
C ALA A 170 2.07 6.87 -6.09
N ILE A 171 1.31 5.78 -6.26
CA ILE A 171 0.05 5.77 -7.02
C ILE A 171 -0.97 6.74 -6.40
N VAL A 172 -1.17 6.69 -5.09
CA VAL A 172 -2.11 7.56 -4.36
C VAL A 172 -1.73 9.03 -4.51
N ILE A 173 -0.45 9.39 -4.37
CA ILE A 173 0.04 10.76 -4.53
C ILE A 173 -0.16 11.24 -5.98
N CYS A 174 0.19 10.42 -6.97
CA CYS A 174 -0.01 10.76 -8.38
C CYS A 174 -1.48 10.99 -8.72
N LEU A 175 -2.37 10.13 -8.21
CA LEU A 175 -3.81 10.26 -8.42
C LEU A 175 -4.37 11.50 -7.71
N LEU A 176 -3.89 11.81 -6.49
CA LEU A 176 -4.23 13.03 -5.76
C LEU A 176 -3.88 14.27 -6.58
N LEU A 177 -2.64 14.36 -7.09
CA LEU A 177 -2.19 15.48 -7.91
C LEU A 177 -3.00 15.59 -9.21
N ALA A 178 -3.26 14.47 -9.89
CA ALA A 178 -4.10 14.45 -11.08
C ALA A 178 -5.53 14.95 -10.79
N THR A 179 -6.11 14.54 -9.67
CA THR A 179 -7.45 14.98 -9.23
C THR A 179 -7.49 16.48 -8.96
N ILE A 180 -6.49 17.03 -8.28
CA ILE A 180 -6.36 18.49 -8.05
C ILE A 180 -6.26 19.24 -9.38
N CYS A 181 -5.47 18.75 -10.32
CA CYS A 181 -5.37 19.34 -11.66
C CYS A 181 -6.71 19.34 -12.40
N VAL A 182 -7.49 18.26 -12.30
CA VAL A 182 -8.82 18.18 -12.90
C VAL A 182 -9.78 19.19 -12.26
N ILE A 183 -9.80 19.29 -10.92
CA ILE A 183 -10.63 20.26 -10.19
C ILE A 183 -10.29 21.68 -10.63
N LYS A 184 -9.00 22.05 -10.64
CA LYS A 184 -8.54 23.37 -11.05
C LYS A 184 -9.02 23.70 -12.47
N LYS A 185 -8.86 22.76 -13.39
CA LYS A 185 -9.27 22.96 -14.81
C LYS A 185 -10.78 23.08 -14.99
N ARG A 186 -11.58 22.31 -14.23
CA ARG A 186 -13.06 22.45 -14.22
C ARG A 186 -13.47 23.84 -13.71
N ASN A 187 -12.90 24.30 -12.59
CA ASN A 187 -13.20 25.60 -12.01
C ASN A 187 -12.82 26.76 -12.95
N GLU A 188 -11.69 26.71 -13.63
CA GLU A 188 -11.31 27.69 -14.65
C GLU A 188 -12.35 27.75 -15.78
N THR A 189 -12.76 26.60 -16.31
CA THR A 189 -13.75 26.53 -17.39
C THR A 189 -15.10 27.14 -16.95
N GLU A 190 -15.54 26.90 -15.74
CA GLU A 190 -16.77 27.51 -15.20
C GLU A 190 -16.66 29.02 -15.02
N ARG A 191 -15.52 29.51 -14.54
CA ARG A 191 -15.27 30.95 -14.41
C ARG A 191 -15.35 31.64 -15.77
N PHE A 192 -14.74 31.08 -16.81
CA PHE A 192 -14.82 31.64 -18.17
C PHE A 192 -16.26 31.64 -18.70
N LYS A 193 -17.02 30.57 -18.52
CA LYS A 193 -18.42 30.51 -18.91
C LYS A 193 -19.28 31.58 -18.23
N LYS A 194 -19.06 31.84 -16.93
CA LYS A 194 -19.78 32.88 -16.19
C LYS A 194 -19.38 34.28 -16.65
N ILE A 195 -18.13 34.52 -17.06
CA ILE A 195 -17.67 35.81 -17.60
C ILE A 195 -18.32 36.05 -18.98
N ASP A 196 -18.31 35.03 -19.87
CA ASP A 196 -18.88 35.13 -21.19
C ASP A 196 -20.40 35.37 -21.13
N ALA A 197 -21.11 34.70 -20.22
CA ALA A 197 -22.53 34.90 -19.98
C ALA A 197 -22.84 36.34 -19.51
N LYS A 198 -22.00 36.95 -18.68
CA LYS A 198 -22.15 38.34 -18.23
C LYS A 198 -21.87 39.37 -19.33
N ARG A 199 -21.02 39.04 -20.32
CA ARG A 199 -20.67 39.91 -21.44
C ARG A 199 -21.67 39.83 -22.62
N GLY A 200 -22.76 39.03 -22.49
CA GLY A 200 -23.79 38.91 -23.54
C GLY A 200 -23.34 38.17 -24.79
N GLY A 201 -22.19 37.53 -24.78
CA GLY A 201 -21.65 36.74 -25.86
C GLY A 201 -22.15 35.31 -25.83
N LYS A 202 -22.56 34.73 -26.97
CA LYS A 202 -22.63 33.28 -27.15
C LYS A 202 -21.19 32.76 -27.03
N GLY A 203 -20.86 32.11 -25.88
CA GLY A 203 -19.51 31.63 -25.65
C GLY A 203 -18.99 30.81 -26.82
N PHE A 204 -17.80 31.16 -27.29
CA PHE A 204 -17.03 30.30 -28.18
C PHE A 204 -16.59 29.07 -27.35
N VAL A 205 -17.31 27.96 -27.47
CA VAL A 205 -16.89 26.65 -26.98
C VAL A 205 -16.95 25.67 -28.12
#